data_4eac74e8bf2a5feb09f34e667199a118
#
_entry.id   4eac74e8bf2a5feb09f34e667199a118
#
_cell.length_a   1.000
_cell.length_b   1.000
_cell.length_c   1.000
_cell.angle_alpha   90.00
_cell.angle_beta   90.00
_cell.angle_gamma   90.00
#
_symmetry.space_group_name_H-M   'P 1'
#
loop_
_entity.id
_entity.type
_entity.pdbx_description
1 polymer ?
#
loop_
_entity_poly.entity_id
_entity_poly.type
_entity_poly.pdbx_seq_one_letter_code
_entity_poly.pdbx_strand_id
1 'polypeptide(L)'
;GQPGAMKLEEQPTVVNYQFLTAAGDWKVNLTNTFLALATPVYTTWEDFARKLDEVLAQFVAIYHPAYFERIGLRYINGFSRRALGLEGVPFRDLIQPAYLGLMAEDDVQEQSVQRVTQDVEMALAGGCRLKLHCGPGMVKRGNVEDKEVRFILDNDVFMNGKIELKHSAGALNTVHTHADRIFRGAITDQLHDAMEPQPL
;
A
#
# COMPACT_ATOMS: atom_id res chain seq x y z
N GLY A 1 -39.20 25.32 24.30
CA GLY A 1 -38.30 24.25 23.91
C GLY A 1 -36.91 24.46 24.45
N GLN A 2 -36.45 23.59 25.36
CA GLN A 2 -35.07 23.63 25.83
C GLN A 2 -34.14 23.11 24.73
N PRO A 3 -32.97 23.71 24.46
CA PRO A 3 -32.00 23.17 23.52
C PRO A 3 -31.41 21.89 24.13
N GLY A 4 -31.49 20.79 23.39
CA GLY A 4 -30.91 19.52 23.75
C GLY A 4 -29.38 19.66 23.87
N ALA A 5 -28.84 19.31 25.05
CA ALA A 5 -27.40 19.23 25.26
C ALA A 5 -26.80 18.20 24.35
N MET A 6 -25.94 18.64 23.39
CA MET A 6 -25.06 17.74 22.67
C MET A 6 -24.18 17.00 23.68
N LYS A 7 -24.37 15.69 23.85
CA LYS A 7 -23.40 14.84 24.51
C LYS A 7 -22.19 14.74 23.57
N LEU A 8 -21.08 15.38 23.93
CA LEU A 8 -19.76 15.05 23.38
C LEU A 8 -19.41 13.64 23.89
N GLU A 9 -19.54 12.64 23.02
CA GLU A 9 -18.92 11.35 23.27
C GLU A 9 -17.41 11.53 23.15
N GLU A 10 -16.70 11.45 24.28
CA GLU A 10 -15.24 11.36 24.28
C GLU A 10 -14.84 10.11 23.50
N GLN A 11 -14.23 10.27 22.35
CA GLN A 11 -13.64 9.15 21.64
C GLN A 11 -12.48 8.60 22.49
N PRO A 12 -12.43 7.29 22.75
CA PRO A 12 -11.37 6.71 23.53
C PRO A 12 -10.02 6.98 22.87
N THR A 13 -9.07 7.47 23.63
CA THR A 13 -7.70 7.71 23.16
C THR A 13 -7.07 6.37 22.77
N VAL A 14 -6.79 6.16 21.48
CA VAL A 14 -6.10 4.98 21.00
C VAL A 14 -4.60 5.19 21.16
N VAL A 15 -3.97 4.39 22.02
CA VAL A 15 -2.52 4.39 22.18
C VAL A 15 -1.91 3.53 21.07
N ASN A 16 -0.96 4.12 20.31
CA ASN A 16 -0.19 3.41 19.29
C ASN A 16 1.27 3.26 19.76
N TYR A 17 1.67 2.04 20.07
CA TYR A 17 3.05 1.70 20.38
C TYR A 17 3.81 1.50 19.06
N GLN A 18 4.91 2.22 18.91
CA GLN A 18 5.76 2.14 17.72
C GLN A 18 7.13 1.59 18.10
N PHE A 19 7.51 0.50 17.48
CA PHE A 19 8.82 -0.11 17.64
C PHE A 19 9.59 0.02 16.33
N LEU A 20 10.78 0.60 16.37
CA LEU A 20 11.63 0.80 15.21
C LEU A 20 12.94 0.05 15.42
N THR A 21 13.50 -0.48 14.35
CA THR A 21 14.89 -0.93 14.33
C THR A 21 15.85 0.26 14.49
N ALA A 22 17.08 0.02 14.92
CA ALA A 22 18.05 1.09 15.06
C ALA A 22 18.34 1.82 13.74
N ALA A 23 18.26 1.12 12.60
CA ALA A 23 18.40 1.69 11.27
C ALA A 23 17.15 2.43 10.77
N GLY A 24 15.99 2.24 11.42
CA GLY A 24 14.72 2.81 11.01
C GLY A 24 14.11 2.17 9.75
N ASP A 25 14.66 1.03 9.33
CA ASP A 25 14.23 0.30 8.13
C ASP A 25 12.99 -0.59 8.36
N TRP A 26 12.70 -0.93 9.60
CA TRP A 26 11.49 -1.67 9.98
C TRP A 26 10.76 -0.97 11.11
N LYS A 27 9.42 -0.99 11.02
CA LYS A 27 8.55 -0.44 12.04
C LYS A 27 7.38 -1.39 12.32
N VAL A 28 7.17 -1.68 13.61
CA VAL A 28 5.96 -2.35 14.10
C VAL A 28 5.09 -1.32 14.77
N ASN A 29 3.81 -1.29 14.43
CA ASN A 29 2.77 -0.53 15.11
C ASN A 29 1.83 -1.52 15.81
N LEU A 30 1.58 -1.28 17.08
CA LEU A 30 0.68 -2.08 17.90
C LEU A 30 -0.32 -1.16 18.59
N THR A 31 -1.60 -1.44 18.39
CA THR A 31 -2.71 -0.78 19.10
C THR A 31 -3.59 -1.85 19.77
N ASN A 32 -4.66 -1.42 20.41
CA ASN A 32 -5.67 -2.34 20.92
C ASN A 32 -6.49 -3.06 19.85
N THR A 33 -6.37 -2.66 18.57
CA THR A 33 -7.18 -3.19 17.45
C THR A 33 -6.37 -3.76 16.30
N PHE A 34 -5.09 -3.43 16.18
CA PHE A 34 -4.27 -3.97 15.10
C PHE A 34 -2.78 -4.11 15.44
N LEU A 35 -2.13 -5.01 14.73
CA LEU A 35 -0.68 -5.14 14.58
C LEU A 35 -0.33 -4.89 13.13
N ALA A 36 0.68 -4.03 12.85
CA ALA A 36 1.16 -3.81 11.49
C ALA A 36 2.69 -3.76 11.46
N LEU A 37 3.28 -4.43 10.48
CA LEU A 37 4.69 -4.32 10.12
C LEU A 37 4.82 -3.44 8.88
N ALA A 38 5.79 -2.53 8.85
CA ALA A 38 6.06 -1.66 7.72
C ALA A 38 7.56 -1.50 7.48
N THR A 39 7.94 -1.34 6.21
CA THR A 39 9.31 -1.01 5.80
C THR A 39 9.28 0.00 4.64
N PRO A 40 10.14 1.03 4.65
CA PRO A 40 10.37 1.90 3.50
C PRO A 40 11.38 1.33 2.51
N VAL A 41 12.03 0.19 2.83
CA VAL A 41 13.09 -0.45 2.03
C VAL A 41 12.70 -1.90 1.72
N TYR A 42 11.54 -2.05 1.08
CA TYR A 42 11.05 -3.36 0.66
C TYR A 42 11.98 -3.96 -0.42
N THR A 43 12.30 -5.24 -0.26
CA THR A 43 13.14 -6.00 -1.21
C THR A 43 12.35 -7.13 -1.85
N THR A 44 12.00 -8.16 -1.08
CA THR A 44 11.25 -9.32 -1.56
C THR A 44 10.08 -9.64 -0.64
N TRP A 45 9.11 -10.37 -1.18
CA TRP A 45 7.99 -10.89 -0.41
C TRP A 45 8.44 -11.85 0.68
N GLU A 46 9.39 -12.72 0.36
CA GLU A 46 9.90 -13.75 1.28
C GLU A 46 10.55 -13.11 2.51
N ASP A 47 11.34 -12.05 2.33
CA ASP A 47 11.96 -11.34 3.44
C ASP A 47 10.92 -10.63 4.30
N PHE A 48 9.94 -9.96 3.66
CA PHE A 48 8.85 -9.29 4.36
C PHE A 48 7.98 -10.30 5.15
N ALA A 49 7.59 -11.42 4.52
CA ALA A 49 6.76 -12.45 5.15
C ALA A 49 7.48 -13.09 6.34
N ARG A 50 8.77 -13.41 6.19
CA ARG A 50 9.59 -13.94 7.29
C ARG A 50 9.64 -12.98 8.48
N LYS A 51 9.86 -11.68 8.24
CA LYS A 51 9.84 -10.65 9.28
C LYS A 51 8.48 -10.51 9.94
N LEU A 52 7.41 -10.58 9.17
CA LEU A 52 6.06 -10.54 9.70
C LEU A 52 5.77 -11.77 10.57
N ASP A 53 6.20 -12.95 10.16
CA ASP A 53 6.03 -14.20 10.94
C ASP A 53 6.76 -14.13 12.29
N GLU A 54 7.98 -13.56 12.35
CA GLU A 54 8.72 -13.33 13.58
C GLU A 54 7.92 -12.44 14.56
N VAL A 55 7.37 -11.33 14.07
CA VAL A 55 6.58 -10.39 14.86
C VAL A 55 5.25 -11.02 15.29
N LEU A 56 4.57 -11.70 14.35
CA LEU A 56 3.28 -12.34 14.59
C LEU A 56 3.39 -13.47 15.62
N ALA A 57 4.47 -14.26 15.59
CA ALA A 57 4.70 -15.34 16.56
C ALA A 57 4.76 -14.77 17.99
N GLN A 58 5.48 -13.66 18.21
CA GLN A 58 5.53 -13.00 19.51
C GLN A 58 4.16 -12.44 19.93
N PHE A 59 3.45 -11.80 19.01
CA PHE A 59 2.11 -11.28 19.26
C PHE A 59 1.14 -12.40 19.69
N VAL A 60 1.14 -13.52 18.97
CA VAL A 60 0.28 -14.67 19.27
C VAL A 60 0.64 -15.28 20.62
N ALA A 61 1.93 -15.41 20.93
CA ALA A 61 2.41 -15.97 22.21
C ALA A 61 2.02 -15.12 23.43
N ILE A 62 1.90 -13.80 23.25
CA ILE A 62 1.58 -12.87 24.36
C ILE A 62 0.07 -12.68 24.51
N TYR A 63 -0.64 -12.47 23.40
CA TYR A 63 -2.05 -12.01 23.41
C TYR A 63 -3.07 -13.12 23.14
N HIS A 64 -2.64 -14.28 22.64
CA HIS A 64 -3.49 -15.44 22.33
C HIS A 64 -4.77 -15.08 21.56
N PRO A 65 -4.70 -14.33 20.44
CA PRO A 65 -5.89 -13.92 19.70
C PRO A 65 -6.64 -15.15 19.18
N ALA A 66 -7.97 -15.14 19.27
CA ALA A 66 -8.78 -16.25 18.79
C ALA A 66 -8.85 -16.28 17.25
N TYR A 67 -8.84 -15.12 16.62
CA TYR A 67 -8.89 -14.93 15.16
C TYR A 67 -8.49 -13.50 14.80
N PHE A 68 -8.29 -13.23 13.52
CA PHE A 68 -8.17 -11.89 12.95
C PHE A 68 -9.46 -11.49 12.25
N GLU A 69 -9.89 -10.25 12.41
CA GLU A 69 -11.05 -9.68 11.71
C GLU A 69 -10.66 -9.10 10.35
N ARG A 70 -9.38 -8.77 10.17
CA ARG A 70 -8.83 -8.27 8.91
C ARG A 70 -7.37 -8.72 8.76
N ILE A 71 -7.04 -9.21 7.57
CA ILE A 71 -5.67 -9.39 7.11
C ILE A 71 -5.52 -8.57 5.83
N GLY A 72 -4.50 -7.73 5.73
CA GLY A 72 -4.28 -6.86 4.58
C GLY A 72 -2.81 -6.60 4.32
N LEU A 73 -2.52 -6.30 3.06
CA LEU A 73 -1.20 -5.94 2.55
C LEU A 73 -1.33 -4.69 1.69
N ARG A 74 -0.56 -3.66 2.01
CA ARG A 74 -0.58 -2.39 1.31
C ARG A 74 0.80 -2.08 0.75
N TYR A 75 0.87 -1.83 -0.54
CA TYR A 75 2.06 -1.34 -1.23
C TYR A 75 1.82 0.09 -1.70
N ILE A 76 2.77 0.97 -1.38
CA ILE A 76 2.78 2.36 -1.86
C ILE A 76 4.01 2.54 -2.73
N ASN A 77 3.80 2.51 -4.05
CA ASN A 77 4.85 2.67 -5.03
C ASN A 77 4.85 4.10 -5.56
N GLY A 78 6.01 4.73 -5.59
CA GLY A 78 6.19 6.06 -6.17
C GLY A 78 7.27 5.99 -7.24
N PHE A 79 6.87 5.85 -8.52
CA PHE A 79 7.80 5.67 -9.64
C PHE A 79 8.51 6.99 -9.96
N SER A 80 9.81 7.04 -9.65
CA SER A 80 10.68 8.17 -9.96
C SER A 80 11.33 7.97 -11.32
N ARG A 81 10.93 8.76 -12.32
CA ARG A 81 11.55 8.71 -13.65
C ARG A 81 13.04 9.05 -13.59
N ARG A 82 13.41 10.00 -12.74
CA ARG A 82 14.81 10.39 -12.54
C ARG A 82 15.66 9.25 -11.96
N ALA A 83 15.16 8.57 -10.93
CA ALA A 83 15.89 7.45 -10.32
C ALA A 83 16.03 6.24 -11.25
N LEU A 84 15.10 6.09 -12.21
CA LEU A 84 15.06 4.98 -13.17
C LEU A 84 15.70 5.33 -14.53
N GLY A 85 16.27 6.55 -14.70
CA GLY A 85 16.84 6.99 -15.98
C GLY A 85 15.81 7.18 -17.10
N LEU A 86 14.56 7.47 -16.73
CA LEU A 86 13.41 7.63 -17.63
C LEU A 86 12.96 9.09 -17.76
N GLU A 87 13.85 10.07 -17.49
CA GLU A 87 13.52 11.48 -17.65
C GLU A 87 13.07 11.77 -19.08
N GLY A 88 11.96 12.49 -19.22
CA GLY A 88 11.38 12.81 -20.53
C GLY A 88 10.46 11.74 -21.10
N VAL A 89 10.40 10.54 -20.53
CA VAL A 89 9.41 9.53 -20.92
C VAL A 89 8.06 9.89 -20.28
N PRO A 90 6.98 10.04 -21.06
CA PRO A 90 5.66 10.38 -20.49
C PRO A 90 5.09 9.19 -19.72
N PHE A 91 4.23 9.45 -18.74
CA PHE A 91 3.59 8.38 -17.96
C PHE A 91 2.75 7.42 -18.81
N ARG A 92 2.22 7.85 -19.96
CA ARG A 92 1.47 6.97 -20.87
C ARG A 92 2.29 5.80 -21.44
N ASP A 93 3.62 5.95 -21.47
CA ASP A 93 4.52 4.88 -21.95
C ASP A 93 4.98 3.98 -20.80
N LEU A 94 4.75 4.38 -19.55
CA LEU A 94 5.21 3.70 -18.34
C LEU A 94 4.09 3.01 -17.57
N ILE A 95 2.89 3.56 -17.63
CA ILE A 95 1.72 3.11 -16.87
C ILE A 95 0.62 2.69 -17.85
N GLN A 96 -0.03 1.58 -17.53
CA GLN A 96 -1.13 1.06 -18.36
C GLN A 96 -2.32 2.04 -18.37
N PRO A 97 -3.02 2.18 -19.52
CA PRO A 97 -4.10 3.17 -19.72
C PRO A 97 -5.19 3.14 -18.64
N ALA A 98 -5.54 1.95 -18.15
CA ALA A 98 -6.56 1.79 -17.11
C ALA A 98 -6.25 2.55 -15.80
N TYR A 99 -4.96 2.81 -15.52
CA TYR A 99 -4.51 3.52 -14.32
C TYR A 99 -4.21 5.00 -14.55
N LEU A 100 -4.23 5.44 -15.80
CA LEU A 100 -3.97 6.84 -16.19
C LEU A 100 -5.24 7.68 -16.32
N GLY A 101 -6.39 7.04 -16.54
CA GLY A 101 -7.62 7.73 -16.84
C GLY A 101 -7.45 8.59 -18.10
N LEU A 102 -7.91 9.87 -18.06
CA LEU A 102 -7.82 10.78 -19.20
C LEU A 102 -6.39 11.09 -19.67
N MET A 103 -5.37 10.84 -18.85
CA MET A 103 -3.98 11.00 -19.30
C MET A 103 -3.54 9.96 -20.34
N ALA A 104 -4.34 8.93 -20.57
CA ALA A 104 -4.08 7.92 -21.58
C ALA A 104 -4.51 8.37 -22.99
N GLU A 105 -5.33 9.42 -23.11
CA GLU A 105 -5.82 9.91 -24.39
C GLU A 105 -4.71 10.59 -25.20
N ASP A 106 -4.69 10.36 -26.52
CA ASP A 106 -3.61 10.81 -27.40
C ASP A 106 -3.48 12.34 -27.51
N ASP A 107 -4.59 13.07 -27.34
CA ASP A 107 -4.66 14.52 -27.41
C ASP A 107 -4.37 15.21 -26.07
N VAL A 108 -4.22 14.45 -25.00
CA VAL A 108 -3.89 14.99 -23.66
C VAL A 108 -2.38 15.08 -23.47
N GLN A 109 -1.90 16.30 -23.28
CA GLN A 109 -0.49 16.54 -22.94
C GLN A 109 -0.28 16.43 -21.42
N GLU A 110 0.64 15.57 -20.97
CA GLU A 110 0.91 15.32 -19.53
C GLU A 110 1.13 16.62 -18.75
N GLN A 111 1.90 17.57 -19.32
CA GLN A 111 2.20 18.85 -18.69
C GLN A 111 1.01 19.79 -18.58
N SER A 112 -0.08 19.55 -19.30
CA SER A 112 -1.32 20.33 -19.20
C SER A 112 -2.24 19.83 -18.08
N VAL A 113 -1.99 18.65 -17.55
CA VAL A 113 -2.80 18.03 -16.50
C VAL A 113 -2.41 18.62 -15.15
N GLN A 114 -3.31 19.38 -14.56
CA GLN A 114 -3.09 19.97 -13.23
C GLN A 114 -3.30 18.95 -12.11
N ARG A 115 -4.29 18.08 -12.26
CA ARG A 115 -4.59 17.01 -11.30
C ARG A 115 -5.40 15.92 -11.95
N VAL A 116 -4.96 14.69 -11.75
CA VAL A 116 -5.75 13.48 -12.00
C VAL A 116 -5.43 12.48 -10.92
N THR A 117 -6.45 11.86 -10.35
CA THR A 117 -6.33 10.74 -9.40
C THR A 117 -7.48 9.79 -9.64
N GLN A 118 -7.24 8.52 -9.39
CA GLN A 118 -8.28 7.50 -9.40
C GLN A 118 -8.35 6.85 -8.03
N ASP A 119 -9.56 6.70 -7.53
CA ASP A 119 -9.88 5.97 -6.30
C ASP A 119 -10.85 4.85 -6.67
N VAL A 120 -10.42 3.60 -6.45
CA VAL A 120 -11.19 2.42 -6.80
C VAL A 120 -11.34 1.52 -5.58
N GLU A 121 -12.57 1.16 -5.27
CA GLU A 121 -12.87 0.08 -4.33
C GLU A 121 -13.60 -1.04 -5.05
N MET A 122 -13.10 -2.28 -4.94
CA MET A 122 -13.73 -3.42 -5.59
C MET A 122 -13.54 -4.72 -4.83
N ALA A 123 -14.45 -5.66 -5.06
CA ALA A 123 -14.28 -7.04 -4.63
C ALA A 123 -13.36 -7.79 -5.60
N LEU A 124 -12.51 -8.63 -5.05
CA LEU A 124 -11.64 -9.55 -5.79
C LEU A 124 -12.03 -11.00 -5.48
N ALA A 125 -11.49 -11.93 -6.26
CA ALA A 125 -11.68 -13.36 -5.99
C ALA A 125 -11.12 -13.77 -4.62
N GLY A 126 -11.57 -14.91 -4.10
CA GLY A 126 -11.10 -15.44 -2.81
C GLY A 126 -11.54 -14.63 -1.59
N GLY A 127 -12.59 -13.81 -1.70
CA GLY A 127 -13.08 -12.98 -0.60
C GLY A 127 -12.22 -11.74 -0.32
N CYS A 128 -11.28 -11.44 -1.20
CA CYS A 128 -10.45 -10.24 -1.09
C CYS A 128 -11.18 -8.98 -1.55
N ARG A 129 -10.69 -7.85 -1.09
CA ARG A 129 -11.09 -6.51 -1.52
C ARG A 129 -9.85 -5.70 -1.86
N LEU A 130 -10.02 -4.76 -2.78
CA LEU A 130 -9.01 -3.78 -3.16
C LEU A 130 -9.50 -2.38 -2.81
N LYS A 131 -8.60 -1.57 -2.24
CA LYS A 131 -8.64 -0.11 -2.29
C LYS A 131 -7.40 0.35 -3.03
N LEU A 132 -7.63 0.99 -4.16
CA LEU A 132 -6.58 1.53 -5.02
C LEU A 132 -6.69 3.04 -5.06
N HIS A 133 -5.58 3.73 -4.84
CA HIS A 133 -5.42 5.15 -5.13
C HIS A 133 -4.22 5.32 -6.06
N CYS A 134 -4.40 5.94 -7.22
CA CYS A 134 -3.29 6.15 -8.14
C CYS A 134 -3.39 7.47 -8.91
N GLY A 135 -2.23 7.94 -9.36
CA GLY A 135 -2.08 9.16 -10.15
C GLY A 135 -0.76 9.88 -9.91
N PRO A 136 -0.48 10.94 -10.71
CA PRO A 136 0.69 11.78 -10.51
C PRO A 136 0.64 12.51 -9.15
N GLY A 137 1.78 12.53 -8.46
CA GLY A 137 1.90 13.19 -7.16
C GLY A 137 3.35 13.46 -6.74
N MET A 138 3.51 14.34 -5.77
CA MET A 138 4.81 14.62 -5.15
C MET A 138 4.93 13.86 -3.83
N VAL A 139 6.12 13.38 -3.53
CA VAL A 139 6.42 12.66 -2.29
C VAL A 139 7.12 13.57 -1.30
N LYS A 140 6.60 13.65 -0.06
CA LYS A 140 7.27 14.33 1.05
C LYS A 140 8.02 13.31 1.91
N ARG A 141 9.30 13.60 2.17
CA ARG A 141 10.09 12.85 3.17
C ARG A 141 10.42 13.80 4.33
N GLY A 142 9.72 13.63 5.44
CA GLY A 142 9.82 14.55 6.57
C GLY A 142 9.40 15.97 6.16
N ASN A 143 10.28 16.96 6.39
CA ASN A 143 10.05 18.37 6.01
C ASN A 143 10.61 18.73 4.61
N VAL A 144 11.18 17.75 3.89
CA VAL A 144 11.72 17.97 2.55
C VAL A 144 10.72 17.51 1.52
N GLU A 145 10.27 18.44 0.67
CA GLU A 145 9.42 18.16 -0.48
C GLU A 145 10.29 17.82 -1.69
N ASP A 146 10.16 16.62 -2.22
CA ASP A 146 10.75 16.29 -3.51
C ASP A 146 9.85 16.90 -4.62
N LYS A 147 10.43 17.80 -5.40
CA LYS A 147 9.71 18.48 -6.49
C LYS A 147 9.44 17.59 -7.71
N GLU A 148 9.98 16.37 -7.72
CA GLU A 148 9.71 15.43 -8.78
C GLU A 148 8.27 14.94 -8.71
N VAL A 149 7.54 15.06 -9.81
CA VAL A 149 6.24 14.41 -9.98
C VAL A 149 6.46 12.94 -10.30
N ARG A 150 6.00 12.08 -9.41
CA ARG A 150 6.04 10.62 -9.55
C ARG A 150 4.65 10.10 -9.86
N PHE A 151 4.56 8.95 -10.49
CA PHE A 151 3.29 8.25 -10.50
C PHE A 151 3.17 7.43 -9.21
N ILE A 152 2.13 7.69 -8.43
CA ILE A 152 1.84 6.98 -7.19
C ILE A 152 0.87 5.85 -7.50
N LEU A 153 1.20 4.64 -7.03
CA LEU A 153 0.33 3.48 -7.04
C LEU A 153 0.24 2.94 -5.62
N ASP A 154 -0.85 3.23 -4.94
CA ASP A 154 -1.14 2.82 -3.57
C ASP A 154 -2.25 1.78 -3.60
N ASN A 155 -1.90 0.53 -3.41
CA ASN A 155 -2.82 -0.60 -3.41
C ASN A 155 -2.88 -1.26 -2.04
N ASP A 156 -4.06 -1.26 -1.43
CA ASP A 156 -4.40 -1.98 -0.19
C ASP A 156 -5.32 -3.15 -0.54
N VAL A 157 -4.79 -4.34 -0.49
CA VAL A 157 -5.54 -5.58 -0.70
C VAL A 157 -5.77 -6.25 0.65
N PHE A 158 -6.99 -6.65 0.93
CA PHE A 158 -7.33 -7.20 2.25
C PHE A 158 -8.51 -8.18 2.20
N MET A 159 -8.59 -8.99 3.23
CA MET A 159 -9.73 -9.86 3.55
C MET A 159 -10.32 -9.41 4.89
N ASN A 160 -11.64 -9.37 4.96
CA ASN A 160 -12.38 -9.12 6.21
C ASN A 160 -13.14 -10.38 6.63
N GLY A 161 -13.40 -10.48 7.92
CA GLY A 161 -14.17 -11.54 8.53
C GLY A 161 -13.35 -12.36 9.52
N LYS A 162 -13.94 -13.41 10.07
CA LYS A 162 -13.27 -14.25 11.05
C LYS A 162 -12.25 -15.16 10.37
N ILE A 163 -10.97 -14.79 10.45
CA ILE A 163 -9.85 -15.56 9.90
C ILE A 163 -9.10 -16.23 11.06
N GLU A 164 -9.23 -17.55 11.17
CA GLU A 164 -8.53 -18.31 12.21
C GLU A 164 -7.01 -18.25 12.03
N LEU A 165 -6.26 -18.31 13.13
CA LEU A 165 -4.79 -18.19 13.11
C LEU A 165 -4.12 -19.18 12.15
N LYS A 166 -4.60 -20.44 12.11
CA LYS A 166 -4.06 -21.48 11.21
C LYS A 166 -4.24 -21.16 9.71
N HIS A 167 -5.14 -20.23 9.36
CA HIS A 167 -5.43 -19.82 7.99
C HIS A 167 -4.78 -18.46 7.63
N SER A 168 -4.14 -17.78 8.59
CA SER A 168 -3.61 -16.43 8.39
C SER A 168 -2.53 -16.36 7.31
N ALA A 169 -1.61 -17.33 7.26
CA ALA A 169 -0.57 -17.39 6.25
C ALA A 169 -1.15 -17.58 4.84
N GLY A 170 -2.16 -18.47 4.69
CA GLY A 170 -2.86 -18.67 3.41
C GLY A 170 -3.62 -17.41 2.96
N ALA A 171 -4.29 -16.72 3.89
CA ALA A 171 -4.96 -15.45 3.60
C ALA A 171 -3.95 -14.38 3.17
N LEU A 172 -2.81 -14.28 3.86
CA LEU A 172 -1.75 -13.33 3.52
C LEU A 172 -1.16 -13.60 2.13
N ASN A 173 -0.90 -14.85 1.78
CA ASN A 173 -0.44 -15.22 0.44
C ASN A 173 -1.48 -14.89 -0.65
N THR A 174 -2.76 -15.06 -0.35
CA THR A 174 -3.83 -14.70 -1.28
C THR A 174 -3.88 -13.19 -1.54
N VAL A 175 -3.80 -12.36 -0.50
CA VAL A 175 -3.76 -10.90 -0.68
C VAL A 175 -2.48 -10.44 -1.39
N HIS A 176 -1.32 -11.08 -1.12
CA HIS A 176 -0.08 -10.81 -1.83
C HIS A 176 -0.20 -11.12 -3.33
N THR A 177 -0.74 -12.29 -3.69
CA THR A 177 -0.95 -12.68 -5.10
C THR A 177 -1.80 -11.65 -5.85
N HIS A 178 -2.85 -11.12 -5.22
CA HIS A 178 -3.67 -10.06 -5.83
C HIS A 178 -2.90 -8.75 -5.94
N ALA A 179 -2.16 -8.35 -4.90
CA ALA A 179 -1.38 -7.11 -4.90
C ALA A 179 -0.30 -7.12 -5.98
N ASP A 180 0.38 -8.25 -6.17
CA ASP A 180 1.38 -8.44 -7.23
C ASP A 180 0.75 -8.33 -8.63
N ARG A 181 -0.39 -8.99 -8.87
CA ARG A 181 -1.11 -8.90 -10.15
C ARG A 181 -1.54 -7.46 -10.46
N ILE A 182 -2.01 -6.71 -9.46
CA ILE A 182 -2.40 -5.32 -9.62
C ILE A 182 -1.19 -4.47 -9.96
N PHE A 183 -0.07 -4.65 -9.25
CA PHE A 183 1.17 -3.95 -9.53
C PHE A 183 1.67 -4.25 -10.96
N ARG A 184 1.78 -5.53 -11.32
CA ARG A 184 2.28 -5.93 -12.65
C ARG A 184 1.34 -5.51 -13.78
N GLY A 185 0.02 -5.51 -13.51
CA GLY A 185 -1.00 -5.05 -14.46
C GLY A 185 -1.08 -3.52 -14.58
N ALA A 186 -0.45 -2.76 -13.68
CA ALA A 186 -0.46 -1.30 -13.72
C ALA A 186 0.70 -0.71 -14.53
N ILE A 187 1.81 -1.43 -14.68
CA ILE A 187 3.04 -0.95 -15.31
C ILE A 187 3.24 -1.57 -16.68
N THR A 188 3.93 -0.84 -17.57
CA THR A 188 4.36 -1.35 -18.86
C THR A 188 5.65 -2.18 -18.71
N ASP A 189 6.01 -2.93 -19.75
CA ASP A 189 7.29 -3.64 -19.77
C ASP A 189 8.47 -2.68 -19.71
N GLN A 190 8.37 -1.50 -20.33
CA GLN A 190 9.41 -0.48 -20.25
C GLN A 190 9.68 -0.02 -18.79
N LEU A 191 8.64 0.22 -18.01
CA LEU A 191 8.82 0.59 -16.59
C LEU A 191 9.34 -0.60 -15.77
N HIS A 192 8.81 -1.80 -16.03
CA HIS A 192 9.27 -3.02 -15.37
C HIS A 192 10.76 -3.27 -15.58
N ASP A 193 11.22 -3.22 -16.84
CA ASP A 193 12.63 -3.47 -17.18
C ASP A 193 13.56 -2.42 -16.59
N ALA A 194 13.11 -1.14 -16.53
CA ALA A 194 13.88 -0.06 -15.91
C ALA A 194 14.06 -0.22 -14.39
N MET A 195 13.22 -1.01 -13.72
CA MET A 195 13.36 -1.33 -12.30
C MET A 195 14.38 -2.45 -12.04
N GLU A 196 14.95 -3.06 -13.06
CA GLU A 196 15.93 -4.16 -12.97
C GLU A 196 15.45 -5.28 -12.02
N PRO A 197 14.29 -5.89 -12.27
CA PRO A 197 13.78 -6.93 -11.39
C PRO A 197 14.76 -8.10 -11.34
N GLN A 198 15.03 -8.62 -10.13
CA GLN A 198 15.85 -9.82 -9.99
C GLN A 198 15.16 -11.00 -10.69
N PRO A 199 15.89 -11.83 -11.46
CA PRO A 199 15.31 -13.04 -12.05
C PRO A 199 14.81 -13.97 -10.94
N LEU A 200 13.63 -14.54 -11.16
CA LEU A 200 13.01 -15.53 -10.30
C LEU A 200 13.79 -16.84 -10.30
#